data_52a5beb7e5934f323dcc02ce24b79a78
#
_entry.id   52a5beb7e5934f323dcc02ce24b79a78
#
_cell.length_a   1.000
_cell.length_b   1.000
_cell.length_c   1.000
_cell.angle_alpha   90.00
_cell.angle_beta   90.00
_cell.angle_gamma   90.00
#
_symmetry.space_group_name_H-M   'P 1'
#
loop_
_entity.id
_entity.type
_entity.pdbx_description
1 polymer ?
#
loop_
_entity_poly.entity_id
_entity_poly.type
_entity_poly.pdbx_seq_one_letter_code
_entity_poly.pdbx_strand_id
1 'polypeptide(L)'
;MVSRNKDNKGVLGFKQRTNSYLCYESEESKMIEKFDRFVSDGVRGEKSRLYKSVNARNEEKTKKAFFARVIATDIPVVKYYRVLVGTSMLIENRAESKWLFDFDSTDEEMLSRFVDRAAYYGNFNKCDVFVQQTPHGFAVVVPHGFDTRKLMDEFADCDITLKRDDALFIKMAVNE
;
A
#
# COMPACT_ATOMS: atom_id res chain seq x y z
N MET A 1 6.84 0.21 -4.79
CA MET A 1 6.85 -0.72 -3.63
C MET A 1 7.55 -0.06 -2.45
N VAL A 2 7.26 -0.48 -1.24
CA VAL A 2 7.81 0.13 -0.01
C VAL A 2 8.20 -0.96 0.98
N SER A 3 9.43 -0.89 1.51
CA SER A 3 9.91 -1.71 2.63
C SER A 3 9.86 -0.90 3.93
N ARG A 4 9.27 -1.47 4.97
CA ARG A 4 9.11 -0.83 6.30
C ARG A 4 9.40 -1.81 7.41
N ASN A 5 9.95 -1.32 8.53
CA ASN A 5 10.26 -2.11 9.74
C ASN A 5 9.60 -1.54 11.03
N LYS A 6 8.39 -1.00 10.95
CA LYS A 6 7.77 -0.22 12.05
C LYS A 6 7.39 -0.99 13.33
N ASP A 7 7.13 -2.30 13.24
CA ASP A 7 6.53 -3.08 14.33
C ASP A 7 7.58 -3.83 15.17
N ASN A 8 8.60 -3.11 15.66
CA ASN A 8 9.74 -3.69 16.37
C ASN A 8 9.95 -3.08 17.76
N LYS A 9 8.87 -2.74 18.46
CA LYS A 9 8.95 -2.25 19.85
C LYS A 9 9.61 -3.33 20.73
N GLY A 10 10.69 -2.96 21.41
CA GLY A 10 11.45 -3.87 22.29
C GLY A 10 12.62 -4.59 21.63
N VAL A 11 12.84 -4.46 20.32
CA VAL A 11 14.05 -4.97 19.67
C VAL A 11 15.21 -4.02 19.95
N LEU A 12 16.26 -4.52 20.61
CA LEU A 12 17.43 -3.73 21.01
C LEU A 12 18.16 -3.18 19.76
N GLY A 13 18.45 -1.88 19.77
CA GLY A 13 19.13 -1.22 18.66
C GLY A 13 18.25 -0.92 17.43
N PHE A 14 16.96 -1.23 17.49
CA PHE A 14 16.02 -0.94 16.42
C PHE A 14 16.00 0.55 16.02
N LYS A 15 16.04 0.79 14.71
CA LYS A 15 15.81 2.11 14.11
C LYS A 15 14.77 1.97 13.01
N GLN A 16 13.72 2.79 13.06
CA GLN A 16 12.71 2.78 12.01
C GLN A 16 13.32 3.21 10.67
N ARG A 17 13.13 2.36 9.65
CA ARG A 17 13.61 2.57 8.29
C ARG A 17 12.46 2.43 7.31
N THR A 18 12.53 3.16 6.21
CA THR A 18 11.59 3.04 5.10
C THR A 18 12.33 3.26 3.80
N ASN A 19 12.25 2.30 2.88
CA ASN A 19 12.74 2.43 1.52
C ASN A 19 11.58 2.34 0.55
N SER A 20 11.50 3.30 -0.38
CA SER A 20 10.47 3.34 -1.41
C SER A 20 11.08 3.19 -2.79
N TYR A 21 10.45 2.39 -3.63
CA TYR A 21 10.94 2.03 -4.95
C TYR A 21 9.85 2.26 -6.01
N LEU A 22 10.27 2.81 -7.16
CA LEU A 22 9.50 2.73 -8.39
C LEU A 22 9.99 1.50 -9.16
N CYS A 23 9.06 0.71 -9.67
CA CYS A 23 9.35 -0.45 -10.50
C CYS A 23 8.18 -0.71 -11.43
N TYR A 24 8.46 -1.30 -12.58
CA TYR A 24 7.46 -1.92 -13.42
C TYR A 24 7.01 -3.26 -12.81
N GLU A 25 5.85 -3.74 -13.19
CA GLU A 25 5.32 -5.01 -12.71
C GLU A 25 6.25 -6.19 -13.04
N SER A 26 6.87 -6.15 -14.23
CA SER A 26 7.87 -7.12 -14.68
C SER A 26 9.14 -7.17 -13.81
N GLU A 27 9.35 -6.18 -12.95
CA GLU A 27 10.52 -6.07 -12.07
C GLU A 27 10.24 -6.43 -10.61
N GLU A 28 9.06 -7.00 -10.32
CA GLU A 28 8.66 -7.32 -8.94
C GLU A 28 9.67 -8.25 -8.23
N SER A 29 10.24 -9.23 -8.94
CA SER A 29 11.29 -10.11 -8.40
C SER A 29 12.51 -9.34 -7.91
N LYS A 30 12.97 -8.33 -8.64
CA LYS A 30 14.09 -7.47 -8.22
C LYS A 30 13.77 -6.66 -6.95
N MET A 31 12.48 -6.36 -6.73
CA MET A 31 12.05 -5.64 -5.52
C MET A 31 12.04 -6.57 -4.32
N ILE A 32 11.78 -7.85 -4.50
CA ILE A 32 11.91 -8.87 -3.45
C ILE A 32 13.38 -8.99 -3.02
N GLU A 33 14.32 -9.04 -3.95
CA GLU A 33 15.76 -9.04 -3.64
C GLU A 33 16.20 -7.78 -2.86
N LYS A 34 15.68 -6.60 -3.25
CA LYS A 34 15.93 -5.35 -2.52
C LYS A 34 15.33 -5.38 -1.11
N PHE A 35 14.17 -6.02 -0.96
CA PHE A 35 13.56 -6.22 0.34
C PHE A 35 14.39 -7.16 1.21
N ASP A 36 14.91 -8.25 0.66
CA ASP A 36 15.75 -9.19 1.41
C ASP A 36 17.05 -8.50 1.91
N ARG A 37 17.66 -7.62 1.10
CA ARG A 37 18.75 -6.74 1.56
C ARG A 37 18.29 -5.76 2.65
N PHE A 38 17.11 -5.15 2.51
CA PHE A 38 16.56 -4.28 3.54
C PHE A 38 16.38 -5.02 4.87
N VAL A 39 15.99 -6.29 4.84
CA VAL A 39 15.89 -7.15 6.02
C VAL A 39 17.26 -7.39 6.62
N SER A 40 18.23 -7.83 5.82
CA SER A 40 19.59 -8.14 6.29
C SER A 40 20.36 -6.94 6.85
N ASP A 41 20.03 -5.72 6.40
CA ASP A 41 20.56 -4.46 6.93
C ASP A 41 19.97 -4.07 8.31
N GLY A 42 19.00 -4.83 8.80
CA GLY A 42 18.35 -4.63 10.09
C GLY A 42 19.13 -5.20 11.26
N VAL A 43 18.63 -5.00 12.46
CA VAL A 43 19.16 -5.66 13.65
C VAL A 43 18.52 -7.05 13.82
N ARG A 44 19.21 -7.95 14.50
CA ARG A 44 18.70 -9.30 14.76
C ARG A 44 17.34 -9.28 15.46
N GLY A 45 16.40 -10.06 14.97
CA GLY A 45 15.00 -10.10 15.45
C GLY A 45 14.10 -8.99 14.88
N GLU A 46 14.63 -8.09 14.05
CA GLU A 46 13.84 -7.03 13.41
C GLU A 46 12.89 -7.61 12.37
N LYS A 47 11.60 -7.26 12.49
CA LYS A 47 10.56 -7.60 11.52
C LYS A 47 10.44 -6.51 10.46
N SER A 48 10.44 -6.90 9.20
CA SER A 48 10.25 -5.99 8.07
C SER A 48 9.10 -6.44 7.19
N ARG A 49 8.40 -5.49 6.58
CA ARG A 49 7.28 -5.76 5.67
C ARG A 49 7.50 -5.07 4.33
N LEU A 50 7.16 -5.78 3.26
CA LEU A 50 7.13 -5.26 1.90
C LEU A 50 5.68 -4.98 1.51
N TYR A 51 5.46 -3.84 0.88
CA TYR A 51 4.16 -3.41 0.38
C TYR A 51 4.24 -2.98 -1.09
N LYS A 52 3.12 -3.12 -1.81
CA LYS A 52 2.90 -2.62 -3.18
C LYS A 52 1.74 -1.64 -3.17
N SER A 53 1.84 -0.56 -3.91
CA SER A 53 0.71 0.38 -4.07
C SER A 53 -0.52 -0.33 -4.65
N VAL A 54 -1.70 -0.08 -4.07
CA VAL A 54 -2.99 -0.59 -4.57
C VAL A 54 -3.25 -0.12 -6.00
N ASN A 55 -2.93 1.16 -6.27
CA ASN A 55 -3.09 1.73 -7.60
C ASN A 55 -1.74 1.81 -8.31
N ALA A 56 -1.71 1.37 -9.56
CA ALA A 56 -0.61 1.66 -10.47
C ALA A 56 -0.45 3.16 -10.64
N ARG A 57 0.75 3.61 -10.97
CA ARG A 57 1.06 5.02 -11.21
C ARG A 57 1.08 5.31 -12.70
N ASN A 58 0.46 6.42 -13.09
CA ASN A 58 0.49 6.88 -14.46
C ASN A 58 1.87 7.53 -14.74
N GLU A 59 2.64 6.92 -15.62
CA GLU A 59 4.00 7.36 -15.93
C GLU A 59 4.02 8.78 -16.48
N GLU A 60 3.16 9.09 -17.45
CA GLU A 60 3.13 10.41 -18.11
C GLU A 60 2.71 11.53 -17.14
N LYS A 61 1.70 11.29 -16.31
CA LYS A 61 1.29 12.25 -15.27
C LYS A 61 2.42 12.47 -14.26
N THR A 62 3.03 11.38 -13.79
CA THR A 62 4.15 11.41 -12.84
C THR A 62 5.33 12.20 -13.42
N LYS A 63 5.69 11.94 -14.67
CA LYS A 63 6.78 12.61 -15.38
C LYS A 63 6.54 14.12 -15.50
N LYS A 64 5.34 14.51 -15.95
CA LYS A 64 4.96 15.93 -16.07
C LYS A 64 5.01 16.64 -14.70
N ALA A 65 4.42 16.04 -13.66
CA ALA A 65 4.42 16.58 -12.31
C ALA A 65 5.83 16.67 -11.71
N PHE A 66 6.68 15.67 -11.96
CA PHE A 66 8.08 15.67 -11.53
C PHE A 66 8.87 16.82 -12.17
N PHE A 67 8.81 16.97 -13.51
CA PHE A 67 9.53 18.06 -14.18
C PHE A 67 9.02 19.44 -13.77
N ALA A 68 7.71 19.63 -13.65
CA ALA A 68 7.14 20.87 -13.16
C ALA A 68 7.71 21.22 -11.77
N ARG A 69 7.82 20.24 -10.87
CA ARG A 69 8.36 20.43 -9.52
C ARG A 69 9.86 20.75 -9.54
N VAL A 70 10.64 20.05 -10.38
CA VAL A 70 12.09 20.30 -10.49
C VAL A 70 12.37 21.71 -11.04
N ILE A 71 11.57 22.17 -12.02
CA ILE A 71 11.73 23.52 -12.59
C ILE A 71 11.29 24.60 -11.60
N ALA A 72 10.21 24.36 -10.86
CA ALA A 72 9.66 25.35 -9.94
C ALA A 72 10.45 25.51 -8.63
N THR A 73 11.32 24.54 -8.28
CA THR A 73 12.06 24.56 -7.00
C THR A 73 13.52 24.15 -7.22
N ASP A 74 14.42 24.80 -6.50
CA ASP A 74 15.85 24.46 -6.52
C ASP A 74 16.10 23.15 -5.73
N ILE A 75 15.94 22.02 -6.44
CA ILE A 75 16.13 20.68 -5.87
C ILE A 75 17.53 20.17 -6.22
N PRO A 76 18.37 19.84 -5.24
CA PRO A 76 19.66 19.19 -5.51
C PRO A 76 19.50 17.88 -6.29
N VAL A 77 20.34 17.65 -7.29
CA VAL A 77 20.28 16.46 -8.18
C VAL A 77 20.25 15.14 -7.39
N VAL A 78 20.99 15.06 -6.29
CA VAL A 78 21.03 13.88 -5.40
C VAL A 78 19.67 13.53 -4.79
N LYS A 79 18.70 14.46 -4.79
CA LYS A 79 17.35 14.25 -4.28
C LYS A 79 16.33 13.90 -5.35
N TYR A 80 16.68 13.93 -6.64
CA TYR A 80 15.74 13.74 -7.76
C TYR A 80 14.97 12.43 -7.65
N TYR A 81 15.64 11.32 -7.36
CA TYR A 81 14.95 10.04 -7.20
C TYR A 81 13.91 10.06 -6.08
N ARG A 82 14.25 10.64 -4.94
CA ARG A 82 13.31 10.78 -3.81
C ARG A 82 12.11 11.66 -4.18
N VAL A 83 12.36 12.74 -4.91
CA VAL A 83 11.30 13.65 -5.39
C VAL A 83 10.41 12.94 -6.41
N LEU A 84 10.98 12.18 -7.34
CA LEU A 84 10.26 11.38 -8.32
C LEU A 84 9.35 10.36 -7.62
N VAL A 85 9.87 9.60 -6.66
CA VAL A 85 9.09 8.65 -5.85
C VAL A 85 7.95 9.37 -5.14
N GLY A 86 8.25 10.49 -4.44
CA GLY A 86 7.22 11.27 -3.74
C GLY A 86 6.15 11.82 -4.69
N THR A 87 6.55 12.29 -5.86
CA THR A 87 5.62 12.80 -6.89
C THR A 87 4.73 11.69 -7.44
N SER A 88 5.29 10.49 -7.67
CA SER A 88 4.50 9.35 -8.13
C SER A 88 3.40 8.95 -7.17
N MET A 89 3.60 9.19 -5.86
CA MET A 89 2.63 8.84 -4.81
C MET A 89 1.49 9.85 -4.66
N LEU A 90 1.50 10.95 -5.40
CA LEU A 90 0.38 11.89 -5.41
C LEU A 90 -0.87 11.22 -6.03
N ILE A 91 -2.02 11.48 -5.43
CA ILE A 91 -3.29 10.82 -5.81
C ILE A 91 -3.69 11.11 -7.27
N GLU A 92 -3.36 12.29 -7.79
CA GLU A 92 -3.59 12.68 -9.18
C GLU A 92 -2.75 11.91 -10.20
N ASN A 93 -1.63 11.31 -9.74
CA ASN A 93 -0.72 10.54 -10.59
C ASN A 93 -1.03 9.05 -10.63
N ARG A 94 -2.10 8.61 -9.99
CA ARG A 94 -2.56 7.22 -10.11
C ARG A 94 -3.15 6.94 -11.51
N ALA A 95 -2.96 5.73 -11.98
CA ALA A 95 -3.54 5.22 -13.23
C ALA A 95 -4.95 4.65 -13.03
N GLU A 96 -5.22 4.17 -11.81
CA GLU A 96 -6.48 3.53 -11.40
C GLU A 96 -7.05 4.25 -10.19
N SER A 97 -8.31 3.97 -9.84
CA SER A 97 -9.00 4.57 -8.68
C SER A 97 -9.55 3.52 -7.72
N LYS A 98 -8.86 2.40 -7.60
CA LYS A 98 -9.19 1.36 -6.63
C LYS A 98 -9.09 1.90 -5.21
N TRP A 99 -9.98 1.41 -4.36
CA TRP A 99 -9.96 1.71 -2.94
C TRP A 99 -9.64 0.45 -2.14
N LEU A 100 -8.92 0.62 -1.03
CA LEU A 100 -8.56 -0.41 -0.08
C LEU A 100 -9.37 -0.22 1.21
N PHE A 101 -9.99 -1.28 1.68
CA PHE A 101 -10.46 -1.40 3.06
C PHE A 101 -9.50 -2.33 3.82
N ASP A 102 -8.96 -1.83 4.92
CA ASP A 102 -8.13 -2.59 5.85
C ASP A 102 -9.02 -3.16 6.94
N PHE A 103 -9.03 -4.45 7.06
CA PHE A 103 -9.92 -5.23 7.88
C PHE A 103 -9.08 -5.87 9.00
N ASP A 104 -9.07 -5.28 10.17
CA ASP A 104 -8.30 -5.78 11.33
C ASP A 104 -9.10 -6.84 12.11
N SER A 105 -9.68 -7.82 11.39
CA SER A 105 -10.38 -8.98 11.90
C SER A 105 -10.14 -10.21 11.02
N THR A 106 -10.10 -11.39 11.63
CA THR A 106 -9.98 -12.70 10.95
C THR A 106 -11.32 -13.40 10.74
N ASP A 107 -12.44 -12.72 10.99
CA ASP A 107 -13.79 -13.26 10.81
C ASP A 107 -14.15 -13.31 9.33
N GLU A 108 -14.12 -14.52 8.75
CA GLU A 108 -14.41 -14.76 7.34
C GLU A 108 -15.90 -14.57 7.00
N GLU A 109 -16.81 -14.80 7.92
CA GLU A 109 -18.24 -14.60 7.69
C GLU A 109 -18.54 -13.11 7.58
N MET A 110 -17.99 -12.32 8.50
CA MET A 110 -18.09 -10.86 8.46
C MET A 110 -17.43 -10.30 7.18
N LEU A 111 -16.27 -10.81 6.78
CA LEU A 111 -15.60 -10.44 5.54
C LEU A 111 -16.49 -10.71 4.32
N SER A 112 -17.10 -11.90 4.24
CA SER A 112 -17.99 -12.27 3.14
C SER A 112 -19.19 -11.32 3.05
N ARG A 113 -19.83 -11.03 4.18
CA ARG A 113 -20.92 -10.05 4.25
C ARG A 113 -20.46 -8.65 3.80
N PHE A 114 -19.28 -8.21 4.25
CA PHE A 114 -18.74 -6.91 3.85
C PHE A 114 -18.52 -6.82 2.34
N VAL A 115 -17.94 -7.85 1.72
CA VAL A 115 -17.71 -7.92 0.26
C VAL A 115 -19.04 -7.84 -0.50
N ASP A 116 -20.08 -8.55 -0.03
CA ASP A 116 -21.42 -8.53 -0.61
C ASP A 116 -22.03 -7.14 -0.57
N ARG A 117 -21.96 -6.49 0.58
CA ARG A 117 -22.50 -5.16 0.77
C ARG A 117 -21.72 -4.10 0.01
N ALA A 118 -20.37 -4.22 -0.03
CA ALA A 118 -19.53 -3.34 -0.82
C ALA A 118 -19.85 -3.42 -2.33
N ALA A 119 -20.03 -4.63 -2.86
CA ALA A 119 -20.41 -4.84 -4.25
C ALA A 119 -21.82 -4.25 -4.55
N TYR A 120 -22.77 -4.43 -3.65
CA TYR A 120 -24.10 -3.88 -3.77
C TYR A 120 -24.10 -2.33 -3.78
N TYR A 121 -23.45 -1.70 -2.80
CA TYR A 121 -23.41 -0.24 -2.72
C TYR A 121 -22.52 0.42 -3.78
N GLY A 122 -21.45 -0.27 -4.18
CA GLY A 122 -20.50 0.21 -5.19
C GLY A 122 -20.96 -0.08 -6.64
N ASN A 123 -22.02 -0.88 -6.81
CA ASN A 123 -22.54 -1.31 -8.12
C ASN A 123 -21.46 -1.96 -9.01
N PHE A 124 -20.72 -2.92 -8.44
CA PHE A 124 -19.73 -3.73 -9.15
C PHE A 124 -19.91 -5.22 -8.85
N ASN A 125 -19.31 -6.10 -9.65
CA ASN A 125 -19.38 -7.53 -9.41
C ASN A 125 -18.47 -7.94 -8.25
N LYS A 126 -18.89 -8.94 -7.47
CA LYS A 126 -18.03 -9.52 -6.43
C LYS A 126 -16.72 -10.07 -6.96
N CYS A 127 -16.70 -10.61 -8.18
CA CYS A 127 -15.48 -11.12 -8.80
C CYS A 127 -14.45 -10.02 -9.11
N ASP A 128 -14.86 -8.75 -9.11
CA ASP A 128 -13.95 -7.61 -9.28
C ASP A 128 -13.32 -7.15 -7.95
N VAL A 129 -13.76 -7.72 -6.83
CA VAL A 129 -13.20 -7.45 -5.51
C VAL A 129 -12.02 -8.38 -5.26
N PHE A 130 -10.87 -7.80 -5.01
CA PHE A 130 -9.69 -8.55 -4.62
C PHE A 130 -9.58 -8.60 -3.10
N VAL A 131 -9.45 -9.80 -2.55
CA VAL A 131 -9.26 -10.03 -1.11
C VAL A 131 -7.92 -10.71 -0.87
N GLN A 132 -7.17 -10.19 0.08
CA GLN A 132 -5.87 -10.73 0.47
C GLN A 132 -5.79 -10.84 1.99
N GLN A 133 -5.34 -11.99 2.49
CA GLN A 133 -5.01 -12.14 3.90
C GLN A 133 -3.78 -11.30 4.28
N THR A 134 -3.85 -10.66 5.44
CA THR A 134 -2.76 -9.88 6.04
C THR A 134 -2.36 -10.48 7.39
N PRO A 135 -1.27 -10.05 8.04
CA PRO A 135 -0.90 -10.57 9.34
C PRO A 135 -1.93 -10.35 10.47
N HIS A 136 -2.88 -9.43 10.31
CA HIS A 136 -3.85 -9.06 11.34
C HIS A 136 -5.31 -9.18 10.89
N GLY A 137 -5.55 -9.60 9.64
CA GLY A 137 -6.90 -9.72 9.08
C GLY A 137 -6.87 -9.77 7.56
N PHE A 138 -7.59 -8.87 6.88
CA PHE A 138 -7.71 -8.89 5.43
C PHE A 138 -7.56 -7.49 4.81
N ALA A 139 -7.07 -7.45 3.59
CA ALA A 139 -7.13 -6.28 2.72
C ALA A 139 -8.19 -6.54 1.64
N VAL A 140 -9.19 -5.68 1.55
CA VAL A 140 -10.28 -5.76 0.55
C VAL A 140 -10.11 -4.61 -0.43
N VAL A 141 -9.84 -4.91 -1.70
CA VAL A 141 -9.67 -3.91 -2.76
C VAL A 141 -10.87 -3.92 -3.68
N VAL A 142 -11.52 -2.77 -3.80
CA VAL A 142 -12.65 -2.58 -4.70
C VAL A 142 -12.21 -1.83 -5.97
N PRO A 143 -12.87 -2.07 -7.12
CA PRO A 143 -12.41 -1.57 -8.41
C PRO A 143 -12.45 -0.05 -8.55
N HIS A 144 -13.32 0.62 -7.81
CA HIS A 144 -13.46 2.08 -7.80
C HIS A 144 -14.11 2.58 -6.52
N GLY A 145 -14.02 3.89 -6.28
CA GLY A 145 -14.66 4.54 -5.16
C GLY A 145 -16.19 4.69 -5.34
N PHE A 146 -16.90 4.71 -4.22
CA PHE A 146 -18.36 4.91 -4.15
C PHE A 146 -18.76 5.59 -2.84
N ASP A 147 -20.04 5.88 -2.63
CA ASP A 147 -20.52 6.40 -1.34
C ASP A 147 -20.54 5.29 -0.29
N THR A 148 -19.55 5.34 0.61
CA THR A 148 -19.32 4.31 1.62
C THR A 148 -20.06 4.54 2.94
N ARG A 149 -20.80 5.64 3.11
CA ARG A 149 -21.42 5.99 4.40
C ARG A 149 -22.32 4.87 4.92
N LYS A 150 -23.24 4.38 4.10
CA LYS A 150 -24.13 3.28 4.50
C LYS A 150 -23.39 1.98 4.78
N LEU A 151 -22.36 1.67 3.98
CA LEU A 151 -21.53 0.50 4.21
C LEU A 151 -20.80 0.60 5.56
N MET A 152 -20.17 1.73 5.83
CA MET A 152 -19.44 1.93 7.09
C MET A 152 -20.36 1.97 8.31
N ASP A 153 -21.59 2.48 8.16
CA ASP A 153 -22.61 2.47 9.22
C ASP A 153 -23.07 1.03 9.54
N GLU A 154 -23.24 0.16 8.54
CA GLU A 154 -23.61 -1.26 8.74
C GLU A 154 -22.50 -2.07 9.45
N PHE A 155 -21.27 -1.63 9.37
CA PHE A 155 -20.10 -2.28 9.95
C PHE A 155 -19.38 -1.39 10.98
N ALA A 156 -20.15 -0.48 11.63
CA ALA A 156 -19.56 0.48 12.58
C ALA A 156 -18.89 -0.16 13.79
N ASP A 157 -19.34 -1.35 14.21
CA ASP A 157 -18.77 -2.12 15.31
C ASP A 157 -17.55 -2.97 14.88
N CYS A 158 -17.16 -2.90 13.61
CA CYS A 158 -16.05 -3.66 13.04
C CYS A 158 -14.83 -2.75 12.87
N ASP A 159 -13.64 -3.29 13.12
CA ASP A 159 -12.40 -2.56 12.89
C ASP A 159 -12.03 -2.56 11.40
N ILE A 160 -12.70 -1.68 10.65
CA ILE A 160 -12.52 -1.52 9.21
C ILE A 160 -12.11 -0.08 8.90
N THR A 161 -10.98 0.08 8.26
CA THR A 161 -10.48 1.39 7.84
C THR A 161 -10.47 1.53 6.32
N LEU A 162 -11.16 2.56 5.79
CA LEU A 162 -11.09 2.92 4.37
C LEU A 162 -9.80 3.69 4.07
N LYS A 163 -9.00 3.15 3.15
CA LYS A 163 -7.77 3.75 2.63
C LYS A 163 -7.90 3.93 1.12
N ARG A 164 -8.09 5.16 0.66
CA ARG A 164 -8.40 5.45 -0.75
C ARG A 164 -7.25 5.24 -1.74
N ASP A 165 -6.01 5.30 -1.28
CA ASP A 165 -4.81 5.10 -2.11
C ASP A 165 -3.64 4.72 -1.19
N ASP A 166 -3.59 3.48 -0.76
CA ASP A 166 -2.58 2.95 0.15
C ASP A 166 -1.86 1.75 -0.48
N ALA A 167 -1.20 0.97 0.32
CA ALA A 167 -0.34 -0.11 -0.11
C ALA A 167 -0.79 -1.46 0.46
N LEU A 168 -0.86 -2.45 -0.43
CA LEU A 168 -1.10 -3.85 -0.11
C LEU A 168 0.14 -4.49 0.50
N PHE A 169 -0.07 -5.30 1.51
CA PHE A 169 0.95 -6.18 2.07
C PHE A 169 1.38 -7.24 1.05
N ILE A 170 2.68 -7.49 0.90
CA ILE A 170 3.23 -8.52 0.01
C ILE A 170 3.92 -9.61 0.82
N LYS A 171 4.84 -9.24 1.71
CA LYS A 171 5.71 -10.19 2.41
C LYS A 171 6.15 -9.60 3.75
N MET A 172 6.33 -10.47 4.73
CA MET A 172 7.04 -10.17 5.97
C MET A 172 8.26 -11.09 6.10
N ALA A 173 9.34 -10.55 6.64
CA ALA A 173 10.52 -11.31 7.00
C ALA A 173 11.11 -10.78 8.32
N VAL A 174 11.84 -11.67 9.00
CA VAL A 174 12.57 -11.37 10.25
C VAL A 174 14.04 -11.53 9.96
N ASN A 175 14.87 -10.61 10.44
CA ASN A 175 16.31 -10.75 10.39
C ASN A 175 16.76 -11.71 11.52
N GLU A 176 17.28 -12.88 11.17
CA GLU A 176 17.70 -13.95 12.08
C GLU A 176 19.08 -13.72 12.70
#